data_b4c87393e7e2a3e263684bada14ba0bd
#
_entry.id   b4c87393e7e2a3e263684bada14ba0bd
#
_cell.length_a   1.000
_cell.length_b   1.000
_cell.length_c   1.000
_cell.angle_alpha   90.00
_cell.angle_beta   90.00
_cell.angle_gamma   90.00
#
_symmetry.space_group_name_H-M   'P 1'
#
loop_
_entity.id
_entity.type
_entity.pdbx_description
1 polymer ?
#
loop_
_entity_poly.entity_id
_entity_poly.type
_entity_poly.pdbx_seq_one_letter_code
_entity_poly.pdbx_strand_id
1 'polypeptide(L)'
;MKILITGASGFIGQELVKTLARDGHELFLLTHRTALSDGHVRLSSLTELPKITTALDAVINLAGAPIVGRRWTEARKKVLWESRVDLTETLVETLAQLKSPPQIFLSGSAIGIYGDQGDEALDESSTLKGGFGHRLCVAWEQAAQKAERFGSRVVLLRTGLVIGSGGGFLKPMEWPFRLGLGGPIGLGRHWMSWIHRDDHIRLMCALLNDPHARGPYNLTAPHPVTNTEFTATLARIVRRPAFFRIPAKLLQWTLGEMAGLLLESTRVTPEKALKAGFVFQYPELEPALREALGEN
;
A
#
# COMPACT_ATOMS: atom_id res chain seq x y z
N MET A 1 -11.41 20.30 2.01
CA MET A 1 -12.20 19.22 1.35
C MET A 1 -12.85 18.33 2.40
N LYS A 2 -14.01 17.76 2.06
CA LYS A 2 -14.64 16.66 2.81
C LYS A 2 -14.14 15.34 2.25
N ILE A 3 -13.37 14.58 3.04
CA ILE A 3 -12.67 13.38 2.56
C ILE A 3 -13.11 12.16 3.36
N LEU A 4 -13.63 11.14 2.69
CA LEU A 4 -13.87 9.84 3.31
C LEU A 4 -12.61 8.97 3.21
N ILE A 5 -12.18 8.41 4.34
CA ILE A 5 -11.03 7.51 4.42
C ILE A 5 -11.48 6.15 4.95
N THR A 6 -11.27 5.10 4.16
CA THR A 6 -11.35 3.72 4.65
C THR A 6 -9.94 3.23 5.00
N GLY A 7 -9.82 2.30 5.96
CA GLY A 7 -8.50 1.84 6.41
C GLY A 7 -7.73 2.86 7.25
N ALA A 8 -8.38 3.90 7.76
CA ALA A 8 -7.80 4.96 8.60
C ALA A 8 -7.01 4.43 9.82
N SER A 9 -7.36 3.26 10.35
CA SER A 9 -6.67 2.64 11.50
C SER A 9 -5.43 1.82 11.13
N GLY A 10 -5.10 1.70 9.85
CA GLY A 10 -3.93 0.98 9.35
C GLY A 10 -2.63 1.77 9.49
N PHE A 11 -1.49 1.11 9.20
CA PHE A 11 -0.16 1.70 9.31
C PHE A 11 0.03 2.98 8.47
N ILE A 12 -0.51 3.00 7.25
CA ILE A 12 -0.49 4.17 6.37
C ILE A 12 -1.61 5.14 6.77
N GLY A 13 -2.81 4.61 7.02
CA GLY A 13 -4.01 5.41 7.25
C GLY A 13 -3.91 6.34 8.45
N GLN A 14 -3.29 5.91 9.56
CA GLN A 14 -3.13 6.75 10.75
C GLN A 14 -2.30 8.01 10.48
N GLU A 15 -1.19 7.89 9.76
CA GLU A 15 -0.35 9.05 9.43
C GLU A 15 -0.99 9.92 8.34
N LEU A 16 -1.70 9.31 7.38
CA LEU A 16 -2.47 10.03 6.39
C LEU A 16 -3.57 10.91 7.05
N VAL A 17 -4.30 10.36 8.02
CA VAL A 17 -5.32 11.11 8.79
C VAL A 17 -4.69 12.32 9.48
N LYS A 18 -3.56 12.16 10.15
CA LYS A 18 -2.84 13.27 10.81
C LYS A 18 -2.41 14.35 9.81
N THR A 19 -1.93 13.94 8.64
CA THR A 19 -1.47 14.85 7.59
C THR A 19 -2.64 15.66 7.04
N LEU A 20 -3.71 14.99 6.61
CA LEU A 20 -4.88 15.66 6.03
C LEU A 20 -5.64 16.52 7.06
N ALA A 21 -5.64 16.12 8.34
CA ALA A 21 -6.20 16.95 9.41
C ALA A 21 -5.41 18.25 9.62
N ARG A 22 -4.06 18.18 9.60
CA ARG A 22 -3.21 19.38 9.66
C ARG A 22 -3.41 20.32 8.47
N ASP A 23 -3.72 19.76 7.30
CA ASP A 23 -4.02 20.51 6.10
C ASP A 23 -5.45 21.11 6.10
N GLY A 24 -6.19 20.96 7.19
CA GLY A 24 -7.52 21.56 7.40
C GLY A 24 -8.67 20.87 6.67
N HIS A 25 -8.53 19.59 6.32
CA HIS A 25 -9.60 18.82 5.70
C HIS A 25 -10.60 18.28 6.73
N GLU A 26 -11.88 18.25 6.38
CA GLU A 26 -12.93 17.59 7.15
C GLU A 26 -12.91 16.09 6.82
N LEU A 27 -12.63 15.24 7.82
CA LEU A 27 -12.40 13.81 7.60
C LEU A 27 -13.56 12.97 8.11
N PHE A 28 -14.01 12.05 7.27
CA PHE A 28 -14.97 11.00 7.54
C PHE A 28 -14.22 9.67 7.57
N LEU A 29 -14.16 9.01 8.74
CA LEU A 29 -13.34 7.82 8.93
C LEU A 29 -14.21 6.56 9.05
N LEU A 30 -14.15 5.67 8.06
CA LEU A 30 -14.75 4.35 8.18
C LEU A 30 -13.83 3.47 9.02
N THR A 31 -14.17 3.29 10.30
CA THR A 31 -13.36 2.53 11.25
C THR A 31 -14.17 2.04 12.45
N HIS A 32 -13.83 0.86 12.95
CA HIS A 32 -14.37 0.34 14.20
C HIS A 32 -13.59 0.82 15.45
N ARG A 33 -12.46 1.51 15.28
CA ARG A 33 -11.63 2.02 16.39
C ARG A 33 -12.09 3.41 16.82
N THR A 34 -12.51 3.54 18.08
CA THR A 34 -12.97 4.80 18.67
C THR A 34 -11.86 5.83 18.88
N ALA A 35 -10.64 5.38 19.18
CA ALA A 35 -9.49 6.26 19.47
C ALA A 35 -9.01 7.14 18.29
N LEU A 36 -9.56 6.97 17.09
CA LEU A 36 -9.21 7.79 15.91
C LEU A 36 -10.24 8.88 15.60
N SER A 37 -11.27 9.03 16.43
CA SER A 37 -12.41 9.91 16.15
C SER A 37 -12.28 11.32 16.75
N ASP A 38 -11.19 11.65 17.46
CA ASP A 38 -11.00 12.97 18.05
C ASP A 38 -10.93 14.05 16.95
N GLY A 39 -12.00 14.84 16.87
CA GLY A 39 -12.13 15.90 15.86
C GLY A 39 -12.60 15.45 14.46
N HIS A 40 -12.92 14.16 14.25
CA HIS A 40 -13.32 13.62 12.95
C HIS A 40 -14.68 12.91 13.01
N VAL A 41 -15.39 12.90 11.88
CA VAL A 41 -16.66 12.16 11.75
C VAL A 41 -16.35 10.66 11.61
N ARG A 42 -16.79 9.87 12.58
CA ARG A 42 -16.63 8.42 12.55
C ARG A 42 -17.85 7.73 11.94
N LEU A 43 -17.57 6.77 11.08
CA LEU A 43 -18.56 5.83 10.51
C LEU A 43 -18.20 4.41 10.94
N SER A 44 -19.14 3.67 11.47
CA SER A 44 -18.99 2.23 11.78
C SER A 44 -19.39 1.35 10.60
N SER A 45 -20.23 1.89 9.71
CA SER A 45 -20.71 1.23 8.51
C SER A 45 -20.92 2.23 7.36
N LEU A 46 -20.76 1.75 6.12
CA LEU A 46 -21.06 2.53 4.92
C LEU A 46 -22.53 2.95 4.84
N THR A 47 -23.46 2.21 5.45
CA THR A 47 -24.89 2.54 5.50
C THR A 47 -25.21 3.82 6.28
N GLU A 48 -24.26 4.29 7.09
CA GLU A 48 -24.40 5.56 7.83
C GLU A 48 -24.08 6.76 6.94
N LEU A 49 -23.25 6.58 5.91
CA LEU A 49 -22.71 7.67 5.09
C LEU A 49 -23.80 8.59 4.49
N PRO A 50 -24.85 8.08 3.81
CA PRO A 50 -25.88 8.95 3.25
C PRO A 50 -26.73 9.69 4.28
N LYS A 51 -26.70 9.25 5.55
CA LYS A 51 -27.40 9.89 6.67
C LYS A 51 -26.63 11.04 7.29
N ILE A 52 -25.28 10.98 7.17
CA ILE A 52 -24.36 11.93 7.82
C ILE A 52 -23.94 13.03 6.85
N THR A 53 -23.77 12.70 5.57
CA THR A 53 -23.41 13.68 4.55
C THR A 53 -24.09 13.40 3.22
N THR A 54 -24.38 14.47 2.50
CA THR A 54 -24.95 14.40 1.13
C THR A 54 -23.90 14.67 0.05
N ALA A 55 -22.70 15.10 0.44
CA ALA A 55 -21.62 15.49 -0.46
C ALA A 55 -20.25 15.15 0.14
N LEU A 56 -19.38 14.63 -0.71
CA LEU A 56 -17.95 14.41 -0.44
C LEU A 56 -17.15 14.98 -1.61
N ASP A 57 -15.99 15.56 -1.32
CA ASP A 57 -15.07 16.02 -2.36
C ASP A 57 -14.17 14.88 -2.85
N ALA A 58 -13.70 14.05 -1.93
CA ALA A 58 -12.79 12.95 -2.24
C ALA A 58 -13.03 11.71 -1.37
N VAL A 59 -12.58 10.58 -1.88
CA VAL A 59 -12.48 9.31 -1.14
C VAL A 59 -11.07 8.75 -1.27
N ILE A 60 -10.51 8.28 -0.15
CA ILE A 60 -9.26 7.53 -0.11
C ILE A 60 -9.53 6.14 0.48
N ASN A 61 -9.54 5.14 -0.39
CA ASN A 61 -9.88 3.76 -0.04
C ASN A 61 -8.61 2.93 0.20
N LEU A 62 -8.22 2.78 1.47
CA LEU A 62 -7.06 1.99 1.90
C LEU A 62 -7.44 0.75 2.70
N ALA A 63 -8.72 0.42 2.77
CA ALA A 63 -9.19 -0.73 3.55
C ALA A 63 -8.70 -2.05 2.93
N GLY A 64 -8.30 -2.94 3.81
CA GLY A 64 -7.88 -4.29 3.45
C GLY A 64 -7.38 -5.07 4.65
N ALA A 65 -7.77 -6.34 4.75
CA ALA A 65 -7.21 -7.23 5.75
C ALA A 65 -5.69 -7.41 5.53
N PRO A 66 -4.86 -7.56 6.59
CA PRO A 66 -3.42 -7.74 6.44
C PRO A 66 -3.10 -8.88 5.47
N ILE A 67 -2.29 -8.59 4.44
CA ILE A 67 -1.98 -9.57 3.39
C ILE A 67 -0.88 -10.55 3.81
N VAL A 68 0.00 -10.11 4.72
CA VAL A 68 1.12 -10.88 5.29
C VAL A 68 0.75 -11.45 6.66
N GLY A 69 1.48 -12.47 7.12
CA GLY A 69 1.40 -13.00 8.48
C GLY A 69 0.50 -14.23 8.65
N ARG A 70 -0.27 -14.62 7.63
CA ARG A 70 -1.08 -15.85 7.64
C ARG A 70 -1.03 -16.55 6.29
N ARG A 71 -0.91 -17.88 6.30
CA ARG A 71 -0.97 -18.70 5.08
C ARG A 71 -2.23 -18.40 4.28
N TRP A 72 -2.11 -18.33 2.94
CA TRP A 72 -3.25 -18.11 2.05
C TRP A 72 -4.01 -19.41 1.78
N THR A 73 -4.83 -19.79 2.74
CA THR A 73 -5.88 -20.82 2.55
C THR A 73 -7.04 -20.23 1.77
N GLU A 74 -7.94 -21.07 1.24
CA GLU A 74 -9.14 -20.56 0.53
C GLU A 74 -9.98 -19.64 1.42
N ALA A 75 -10.16 -19.98 2.70
CA ALA A 75 -10.84 -19.12 3.67
C ALA A 75 -10.11 -17.76 3.84
N ARG A 76 -8.76 -17.77 3.86
CA ARG A 76 -7.99 -16.52 3.95
C ARG A 76 -8.05 -15.70 2.68
N LYS A 77 -7.99 -16.33 1.51
CA LYS A 77 -8.16 -15.66 0.22
C LYS A 77 -9.53 -14.99 0.12
N LYS A 78 -10.58 -15.65 0.59
CA LYS A 78 -11.93 -15.07 0.68
C LYS A 78 -11.93 -13.79 1.52
N VAL A 79 -11.35 -13.80 2.72
CA VAL A 79 -11.24 -12.59 3.56
C VAL A 79 -10.43 -11.48 2.87
N LEU A 80 -9.35 -11.82 2.17
CA LEU A 80 -8.56 -10.83 1.41
C LEU A 80 -9.37 -10.21 0.27
N TRP A 81 -10.20 -11.01 -0.40
CA TRP A 81 -11.09 -10.57 -1.47
C TRP A 81 -12.21 -9.67 -0.94
N GLU A 82 -12.97 -10.15 0.03
CA GLU A 82 -14.09 -9.41 0.65
C GLU A 82 -13.65 -8.05 1.21
N SER A 83 -12.49 -8.03 1.87
CA SER A 83 -11.97 -6.79 2.48
C SER A 83 -11.43 -5.76 1.49
N ARG A 84 -11.33 -6.10 0.20
CA ARG A 84 -10.84 -5.22 -0.88
C ARG A 84 -11.86 -5.06 -1.98
N VAL A 85 -12.18 -6.13 -2.67
CA VAL A 85 -13.05 -6.08 -3.85
C VAL A 85 -14.48 -5.78 -3.43
N ASP A 86 -15.10 -6.62 -2.59
CA ASP A 86 -16.51 -6.49 -2.22
C ASP A 86 -16.74 -5.20 -1.42
N LEU A 87 -15.80 -4.85 -0.53
CA LEU A 87 -15.87 -3.57 0.18
C LEU A 87 -15.80 -2.37 -0.80
N THR A 88 -14.92 -2.42 -1.80
CA THR A 88 -14.80 -1.33 -2.78
C THR A 88 -16.04 -1.22 -3.65
N GLU A 89 -16.65 -2.33 -4.07
CA GLU A 89 -17.90 -2.35 -4.80
C GLU A 89 -19.03 -1.72 -3.97
N THR A 90 -19.20 -2.16 -2.73
CA THR A 90 -20.18 -1.59 -1.79
C THR A 90 -19.96 -0.10 -1.55
N LEU A 91 -18.68 0.31 -1.42
CA LEU A 91 -18.33 1.72 -1.26
C LEU A 91 -18.75 2.54 -2.48
N VAL A 92 -18.41 2.10 -3.69
CA VAL A 92 -18.75 2.78 -4.95
C VAL A 92 -20.27 2.87 -5.13
N GLU A 93 -21.02 1.80 -4.82
CA GLU A 93 -22.47 1.79 -4.85
C GLU A 93 -23.08 2.77 -3.84
N THR A 94 -22.53 2.84 -2.64
CA THR A 94 -22.98 3.79 -1.61
C THR A 94 -22.71 5.25 -2.03
N LEU A 95 -21.55 5.52 -2.61
CA LEU A 95 -21.18 6.84 -3.08
C LEU A 95 -22.06 7.33 -4.23
N ALA A 96 -22.49 6.43 -5.12
CA ALA A 96 -23.39 6.73 -6.21
C ALA A 96 -24.80 7.20 -5.73
N GLN A 97 -25.18 6.90 -4.48
CA GLN A 97 -26.46 7.32 -3.88
C GLN A 97 -26.40 8.72 -3.26
N LEU A 98 -25.22 9.31 -3.12
CA LEU A 98 -25.09 10.68 -2.60
C LEU A 98 -25.64 11.68 -3.61
N LYS A 99 -26.22 12.80 -3.13
CA LYS A 99 -26.69 13.89 -3.99
C LYS A 99 -25.54 14.51 -4.79
N SER A 100 -24.36 14.55 -4.20
CA SER A 100 -23.11 15.00 -4.83
C SER A 100 -22.04 13.94 -4.60
N PRO A 101 -21.88 12.97 -5.50
CA PRO A 101 -20.81 11.99 -5.44
C PRO A 101 -19.42 12.64 -5.47
N PRO A 102 -18.38 12.00 -4.89
CA PRO A 102 -17.04 12.58 -4.84
C PRO A 102 -16.45 12.75 -6.25
N GLN A 103 -15.74 13.85 -6.45
CA GLN A 103 -15.03 14.10 -7.70
C GLN A 103 -13.72 13.32 -7.81
N ILE A 104 -13.17 12.85 -6.68
CA ILE A 104 -11.86 12.21 -6.59
C ILE A 104 -12.00 10.89 -5.84
N PHE A 105 -11.48 9.82 -6.43
CA PHE A 105 -11.43 8.49 -5.83
C PHE A 105 -10.02 7.91 -5.92
N LEU A 106 -9.26 7.95 -4.83
CA LEU A 106 -7.98 7.26 -4.69
C LEU A 106 -8.21 5.87 -4.10
N SER A 107 -7.87 4.82 -4.80
CA SER A 107 -8.04 3.44 -4.32
C SER A 107 -6.71 2.71 -4.19
N GLY A 108 -6.54 2.02 -3.07
CA GLY A 108 -5.43 1.11 -2.89
C GLY A 108 -5.37 0.03 -4.00
N SER A 109 -4.17 -0.35 -4.35
CA SER A 109 -3.76 -1.48 -5.14
C SER A 109 -2.35 -1.88 -4.68
N ALA A 110 -1.69 -2.82 -5.33
CA ALA A 110 -0.34 -3.22 -4.97
C ALA A 110 0.49 -3.61 -6.20
N ILE A 111 1.82 -3.50 -6.09
CA ILE A 111 2.75 -3.95 -7.14
C ILE A 111 2.66 -5.45 -7.43
N GLY A 112 2.04 -6.25 -6.54
CA GLY A 112 1.72 -7.66 -6.80
C GLY A 112 0.83 -7.90 -8.03
N ILE A 113 0.25 -6.84 -8.62
CA ILE A 113 -0.47 -6.89 -9.89
C ILE A 113 0.45 -7.28 -11.05
N TYR A 114 1.74 -6.95 -10.98
CA TYR A 114 2.71 -7.25 -12.03
C TYR A 114 3.17 -8.72 -12.02
N GLY A 115 3.13 -9.39 -10.85
CA GLY A 115 3.66 -10.74 -10.66
C GLY A 115 5.18 -10.82 -10.80
N ASP A 116 5.69 -12.03 -10.85
CA ASP A 116 7.13 -12.28 -11.05
C ASP A 116 7.53 -12.03 -12.51
N GLN A 117 8.41 -11.06 -12.72
CA GLN A 117 8.94 -10.70 -14.03
C GLN A 117 10.49 -10.69 -14.06
N GLY A 118 11.13 -11.32 -13.08
CA GLY A 118 12.59 -11.43 -13.00
C GLY A 118 13.26 -10.06 -12.89
N ASP A 119 14.18 -9.78 -13.81
CA ASP A 119 14.98 -8.52 -13.81
C ASP A 119 14.35 -7.40 -14.68
N GLU A 120 13.19 -7.65 -15.29
CA GLU A 120 12.51 -6.67 -16.16
C GLU A 120 12.12 -5.43 -15.34
N ALA A 121 12.47 -4.25 -15.84
CA ALA A 121 12.05 -2.98 -15.26
C ALA A 121 10.57 -2.71 -15.62
N LEU A 122 9.75 -2.47 -14.60
CA LEU A 122 8.30 -2.35 -14.74
C LEU A 122 7.85 -0.94 -14.38
N ASP A 123 6.98 -0.40 -15.21
CA ASP A 123 6.28 0.86 -14.98
C ASP A 123 4.76 0.67 -15.01
N GLU A 124 3.99 1.77 -14.94
CA GLU A 124 2.52 1.72 -14.92
C GLU A 124 1.89 1.18 -16.21
N SER A 125 2.63 1.13 -17.31
CA SER A 125 2.20 0.62 -18.62
C SER A 125 2.56 -0.84 -18.86
N SER A 126 3.38 -1.43 -17.99
CA SER A 126 3.91 -2.78 -18.15
C SER A 126 2.83 -3.86 -18.07
N THR A 127 3.08 -4.99 -18.73
CA THR A 127 2.18 -6.14 -18.78
C THR A 127 1.92 -6.69 -17.36
N LEU A 128 0.66 -7.03 -17.12
CA LEU A 128 0.19 -7.59 -15.86
C LEU A 128 0.08 -9.11 -15.96
N LYS A 129 0.63 -9.83 -14.98
CA LYS A 129 0.53 -11.30 -14.90
C LYS A 129 0.71 -11.78 -13.46
N GLY A 130 0.36 -13.03 -13.19
CA GLY A 130 0.63 -13.64 -11.90
C GLY A 130 -0.49 -14.51 -11.35
N GLY A 131 -0.31 -14.92 -10.10
CA GLY A 131 -1.21 -15.80 -9.37
C GLY A 131 -2.39 -15.08 -8.70
N PHE A 132 -2.70 -15.49 -7.47
CA PHE A 132 -3.82 -14.92 -6.70
C PHE A 132 -3.64 -13.44 -6.40
N GLY A 133 -2.43 -12.98 -6.05
CA GLY A 133 -2.15 -11.56 -5.77
C GLY A 133 -2.48 -10.66 -6.96
N HIS A 134 -2.07 -11.07 -8.16
CA HIS A 134 -2.42 -10.40 -9.42
C HIS A 134 -3.95 -10.32 -9.61
N ARG A 135 -4.65 -11.48 -9.56
CA ARG A 135 -6.11 -11.49 -9.74
C ARG A 135 -6.85 -10.63 -8.74
N LEU A 136 -6.40 -10.63 -7.48
CA LEU A 136 -6.97 -9.79 -6.43
C LEU A 136 -6.80 -8.30 -6.76
N CYS A 137 -5.61 -7.87 -7.16
CA CYS A 137 -5.33 -6.48 -7.51
C CYS A 137 -6.12 -6.03 -8.76
N VAL A 138 -6.19 -6.87 -9.80
CA VAL A 138 -6.98 -6.57 -11.01
C VAL A 138 -8.46 -6.37 -10.66
N ALA A 139 -9.06 -7.27 -9.90
CA ALA A 139 -10.45 -7.15 -9.49
C ALA A 139 -10.67 -5.91 -8.60
N TRP A 140 -9.72 -5.61 -7.71
CA TRP A 140 -9.78 -4.43 -6.86
C TRP A 140 -9.72 -3.13 -7.67
N GLU A 141 -8.80 -3.02 -8.65
CA GLU A 141 -8.71 -1.88 -9.55
C GLU A 141 -9.99 -1.73 -10.39
N GLN A 142 -10.54 -2.84 -10.92
CA GLN A 142 -11.82 -2.83 -11.66
C GLN A 142 -13.00 -2.37 -10.81
N ALA A 143 -13.07 -2.79 -9.55
CA ALA A 143 -14.10 -2.33 -8.62
C ALA A 143 -14.02 -0.81 -8.38
N ALA A 144 -12.79 -0.28 -8.19
CA ALA A 144 -12.55 1.14 -8.01
C ALA A 144 -12.90 1.98 -9.25
N GLN A 145 -12.55 1.50 -10.46
CA GLN A 145 -12.85 2.16 -11.74
C GLN A 145 -14.35 2.36 -11.98
N LYS A 146 -15.20 1.56 -11.35
CA LYS A 146 -16.67 1.77 -11.44
C LYS A 146 -17.09 3.15 -10.94
N ALA A 147 -16.26 3.85 -10.14
CA ALA A 147 -16.56 5.23 -9.69
C ALA A 147 -16.52 6.26 -10.84
N GLU A 148 -15.89 5.95 -11.97
CA GLU A 148 -15.88 6.81 -13.15
C GLU A 148 -17.31 7.03 -13.73
N ARG A 149 -18.24 6.11 -13.44
CA ARG A 149 -19.64 6.19 -13.90
C ARG A 149 -20.40 7.40 -13.37
N PHE A 150 -20.01 7.92 -12.20
CA PHE A 150 -20.59 9.13 -11.64
C PHE A 150 -19.64 10.34 -11.70
N GLY A 151 -18.60 10.26 -12.58
CA GLY A 151 -17.71 11.38 -12.90
C GLY A 151 -16.48 11.50 -12.01
N SER A 152 -16.23 10.56 -11.10
CA SER A 152 -15.01 10.59 -10.29
C SER A 152 -13.75 10.40 -11.13
N ARG A 153 -12.73 11.19 -10.83
CA ARG A 153 -11.36 10.96 -11.23
C ARG A 153 -10.78 9.84 -10.38
N VAL A 154 -10.53 8.68 -10.99
CA VAL A 154 -10.02 7.50 -10.29
C VAL A 154 -8.51 7.40 -10.40
N VAL A 155 -7.82 7.22 -9.28
CA VAL A 155 -6.37 6.97 -9.18
C VAL A 155 -6.16 5.65 -8.44
N LEU A 156 -5.38 4.75 -9.02
CA LEU A 156 -5.10 3.42 -8.50
C LEU A 156 -3.68 3.39 -7.92
N LEU A 157 -3.57 3.18 -6.61
CA LEU A 157 -2.35 3.32 -5.84
C LEU A 157 -1.62 1.96 -5.75
N ARG A 158 -0.81 1.60 -6.75
CA ARG A 158 -0.01 0.36 -6.78
C ARG A 158 1.15 0.45 -5.80
N THR A 159 0.87 0.11 -4.56
CA THR A 159 1.79 0.27 -3.43
C THR A 159 2.84 -0.83 -3.40
N GLY A 160 4.11 -0.44 -3.25
CA GLY A 160 5.24 -1.31 -2.99
C GLY A 160 5.38 -1.73 -1.52
N LEU A 161 6.58 -2.18 -1.13
CA LEU A 161 6.89 -2.53 0.25
C LEU A 161 7.05 -1.26 1.08
N VAL A 162 6.08 -0.94 1.94
CA VAL A 162 6.11 0.30 2.73
C VAL A 162 7.02 0.12 3.94
N ILE A 163 8.04 0.99 4.03
CA ILE A 163 9.01 1.08 5.13
C ILE A 163 8.64 2.28 6.02
N GLY A 164 8.72 2.12 7.32
CA GLY A 164 8.49 3.21 8.28
C GLY A 164 8.46 2.71 9.71
N SER A 165 8.61 3.62 10.65
CA SER A 165 8.65 3.32 12.08
C SER A 165 7.34 2.71 12.59
N GLY A 166 7.45 1.67 13.40
CA GLY A 166 6.33 1.06 14.13
C GLY A 166 5.42 0.13 13.33
N GLY A 167 5.67 -0.10 12.02
CA GLY A 167 4.80 -0.95 11.21
C GLY A 167 5.36 -1.34 9.84
N GLY A 168 4.45 -1.66 8.91
CA GLY A 168 4.81 -1.97 7.53
C GLY A 168 5.62 -3.24 7.35
N PHE A 169 6.37 -3.29 6.25
CA PHE A 169 7.18 -4.43 5.85
C PHE A 169 8.35 -4.70 6.82
N LEU A 170 8.89 -3.66 7.44
CA LEU A 170 10.08 -3.73 8.29
C LEU A 170 9.82 -4.37 9.67
N LYS A 171 8.64 -4.16 10.23
CA LYS A 171 8.31 -4.59 11.60
C LYS A 171 8.59 -6.06 11.92
N PRO A 172 8.21 -7.05 11.11
CA PRO A 172 8.51 -8.45 11.39
C PRO A 172 10.00 -8.81 11.25
N MET A 173 10.78 -7.98 10.55
CA MET A 173 12.21 -8.21 10.32
C MET A 173 13.08 -7.61 11.43
N GLU A 174 12.62 -6.59 12.11
CA GLU A 174 13.43 -5.80 13.06
C GLU A 174 14.07 -6.67 14.15
N TRP A 175 13.29 -7.47 14.87
CA TRP A 175 13.81 -8.31 15.94
C TRP A 175 14.78 -9.41 15.46
N PRO A 176 14.47 -10.20 14.42
CA PRO A 176 15.43 -11.16 13.88
C PRO A 176 16.77 -10.51 13.48
N PHE A 177 16.73 -9.34 12.84
CA PHE A 177 17.96 -8.65 12.44
C PHE A 177 18.73 -8.10 13.65
N ARG A 178 18.08 -7.48 14.64
CA ARG A 178 18.71 -7.00 15.88
C ARG A 178 19.35 -8.13 16.69
N LEU A 179 18.85 -9.36 16.58
CA LEU A 179 19.42 -10.55 17.20
C LEU A 179 20.54 -11.22 16.35
N GLY A 180 20.85 -10.70 15.16
CA GLY A 180 21.82 -11.30 14.25
C GLY A 180 21.32 -12.56 13.55
N LEU A 181 20.02 -12.84 13.57
CA LEU A 181 19.38 -13.99 12.92
C LEU A 181 18.82 -13.65 11.54
N GLY A 182 19.06 -12.42 11.05
CA GLY A 182 18.67 -11.99 9.72
C GLY A 182 19.46 -12.65 8.61
N GLY A 183 18.91 -12.59 7.39
CA GLY A 183 19.61 -13.08 6.22
C GLY A 183 18.79 -12.99 4.94
N PRO A 184 19.43 -13.19 3.78
CA PRO A 184 18.75 -13.13 2.50
C PRO A 184 17.79 -14.30 2.31
N ILE A 185 16.70 -14.04 1.60
CA ILE A 185 15.68 -15.03 1.26
C ILE A 185 16.04 -15.72 -0.06
N GLY A 186 16.06 -17.04 -0.09
CA GLY A 186 16.40 -17.82 -1.27
C GLY A 186 17.82 -17.47 -1.77
N LEU A 187 17.94 -17.13 -3.04
CA LEU A 187 19.20 -16.66 -3.63
C LEU A 187 19.44 -15.16 -3.38
N GLY A 188 18.46 -14.44 -2.88
CA GLY A 188 18.54 -13.00 -2.61
C GLY A 188 18.58 -12.11 -3.87
N ARG A 189 18.32 -12.67 -5.05
CA ARG A 189 18.42 -11.96 -6.33
C ARG A 189 17.13 -11.25 -6.74
N HIS A 190 15.99 -11.61 -6.14
CA HIS A 190 14.71 -11.01 -6.48
C HIS A 190 14.68 -9.53 -6.07
N TRP A 191 14.06 -8.74 -6.93
CA TRP A 191 13.91 -7.30 -6.73
C TRP A 191 12.81 -6.98 -5.73
N MET A 192 13.08 -5.98 -4.89
CA MET A 192 12.19 -5.45 -3.88
C MET A 192 11.95 -3.97 -4.18
N SER A 193 10.75 -3.64 -4.63
CA SER A 193 10.33 -2.25 -4.84
C SER A 193 9.66 -1.75 -3.58
N TRP A 194 10.31 -0.83 -2.92
CA TRP A 194 9.95 -0.28 -1.62
C TRP A 194 9.60 1.21 -1.72
N ILE A 195 8.97 1.75 -0.68
CA ILE A 195 8.75 3.18 -0.50
C ILE A 195 8.77 3.53 0.99
N HIS A 196 9.30 4.70 1.33
CA HIS A 196 9.15 5.22 2.69
C HIS A 196 7.70 5.69 2.93
N ARG A 197 7.16 5.43 4.13
CA ARG A 197 5.77 5.79 4.47
C ARG A 197 5.46 7.25 4.24
N ASP A 198 6.39 8.16 4.58
CA ASP A 198 6.17 9.58 4.42
C ASP A 198 6.10 10.00 2.94
N ASP A 199 6.94 9.43 2.09
CA ASP A 199 6.85 9.63 0.64
C ASP A 199 5.58 9.01 0.05
N HIS A 200 5.14 7.87 0.56
CA HIS A 200 3.87 7.28 0.16
C HIS A 200 2.69 8.23 0.45
N ILE A 201 2.66 8.84 1.65
CA ILE A 201 1.63 9.81 2.04
C ILE A 201 1.74 11.09 1.22
N ARG A 202 2.95 11.64 1.06
CA ARG A 202 3.19 12.84 0.26
C ARG A 202 2.75 12.64 -1.20
N LEU A 203 3.04 11.47 -1.78
CA LEU A 203 2.60 11.16 -3.14
C LEU A 203 1.07 11.02 -3.21
N MET A 204 0.42 10.39 -2.25
CA MET A 204 -1.05 10.36 -2.19
C MET A 204 -1.65 11.78 -2.12
N CYS A 205 -1.09 12.66 -1.27
CA CYS A 205 -1.55 14.06 -1.18
C CYS A 205 -1.30 14.83 -2.50
N ALA A 206 -0.19 14.60 -3.16
CA ALA A 206 0.07 15.18 -4.48
C ALA A 206 -0.95 14.72 -5.52
N LEU A 207 -1.23 13.41 -5.58
CA LEU A 207 -2.23 12.82 -6.49
C LEU A 207 -3.67 13.26 -6.16
N LEU A 208 -3.97 13.51 -4.89
CA LEU A 208 -5.26 14.07 -4.47
C LEU A 208 -5.47 15.46 -5.07
N ASN A 209 -4.43 16.28 -5.06
CA ASN A 209 -4.48 17.69 -5.50
C ASN A 209 -4.23 17.89 -7.01
N ASP A 210 -3.65 16.91 -7.71
CA ASP A 210 -3.40 17.01 -9.15
C ASP A 210 -4.68 16.68 -9.96
N PRO A 211 -5.29 17.63 -10.65
CA PRO A 211 -6.52 17.39 -11.44
C PRO A 211 -6.28 16.48 -12.66
N HIS A 212 -5.03 16.29 -13.08
CA HIS A 212 -4.67 15.45 -14.23
C HIS A 212 -4.32 14.01 -13.85
N ALA A 213 -4.08 13.72 -12.57
CA ALA A 213 -3.74 12.39 -12.11
C ALA A 213 -4.91 11.40 -12.33
N ARG A 214 -4.72 10.36 -13.16
CA ARG A 214 -5.73 9.32 -13.47
C ARG A 214 -5.09 7.96 -13.68
N GLY A 215 -5.86 6.91 -13.40
CA GLY A 215 -5.43 5.51 -13.59
C GLY A 215 -4.33 5.08 -12.62
N PRO A 216 -3.51 4.08 -12.99
CA PRO A 216 -2.51 3.52 -12.09
C PRO A 216 -1.32 4.45 -11.88
N TYR A 217 -0.84 4.47 -10.64
CA TYR A 217 0.43 5.06 -10.21
C TYR A 217 1.18 4.05 -9.34
N ASN A 218 2.46 3.86 -9.60
CA ASN A 218 3.34 3.07 -8.75
C ASN A 218 3.80 3.92 -7.56
N LEU A 219 3.40 3.50 -6.36
CA LEU A 219 3.85 4.10 -5.12
C LEU A 219 5.06 3.31 -4.61
N THR A 220 6.19 3.52 -5.29
CA THR A 220 7.51 2.93 -4.99
C THR A 220 8.55 4.05 -4.97
N ALA A 221 9.67 3.83 -4.28
CA ALA A 221 10.86 4.67 -4.44
C ALA A 221 11.47 4.48 -5.84
N PRO A 222 12.23 5.48 -6.35
CA PRO A 222 12.80 5.41 -7.70
C PRO A 222 13.85 4.31 -7.89
N HIS A 223 14.48 3.86 -6.78
CA HIS A 223 15.58 2.91 -6.81
C HIS A 223 15.20 1.59 -6.12
N PRO A 224 14.56 0.63 -6.83
CA PRO A 224 14.36 -0.72 -6.32
C PRO A 224 15.69 -1.40 -6.07
N VAL A 225 15.75 -2.29 -5.08
CA VAL A 225 16.96 -3.02 -4.70
C VAL A 225 16.73 -4.52 -4.74
N THR A 226 17.81 -5.32 -4.81
CA THR A 226 17.69 -6.76 -4.61
C THR A 226 17.51 -7.11 -3.14
N ASN A 227 16.98 -8.29 -2.84
CA ASN A 227 16.83 -8.76 -1.46
C ASN A 227 18.20 -8.86 -0.75
N THR A 228 19.27 -9.19 -1.46
CA THR A 228 20.63 -9.19 -0.92
C THR A 228 21.06 -7.78 -0.50
N GLU A 229 20.84 -6.77 -1.33
CA GLU A 229 21.15 -5.36 -1.02
C GLU A 229 20.33 -4.86 0.15
N PHE A 230 19.02 -5.14 0.16
CA PHE A 230 18.14 -4.80 1.28
C PHE A 230 18.63 -5.40 2.59
N THR A 231 18.93 -6.70 2.58
CA THR A 231 19.42 -7.45 3.74
C THR A 231 20.74 -6.91 4.24
N ALA A 232 21.70 -6.66 3.34
CA ALA A 232 23.03 -6.14 3.69
C ALA A 232 22.94 -4.73 4.28
N THR A 233 22.10 -3.86 3.71
CA THR A 233 21.88 -2.50 4.22
C THR A 233 21.25 -2.52 5.61
N LEU A 234 20.19 -3.32 5.80
CA LEU A 234 19.53 -3.47 7.10
C LEU A 234 20.49 -4.01 8.16
N ALA A 235 21.27 -5.05 7.84
CA ALA A 235 22.26 -5.64 8.74
C ALA A 235 23.34 -4.63 9.18
N ARG A 236 23.82 -3.81 8.23
CA ARG A 236 24.81 -2.75 8.49
C ARG A 236 24.25 -1.71 9.45
N ILE A 237 23.02 -1.26 9.25
CA ILE A 237 22.36 -0.26 10.11
C ILE A 237 22.20 -0.79 11.54
N VAL A 238 21.69 -2.01 11.71
CA VAL A 238 21.51 -2.61 13.05
C VAL A 238 22.82 -3.15 13.63
N ARG A 239 23.95 -3.04 12.91
CA ARG A 239 25.29 -3.49 13.31
C ARG A 239 25.31 -4.96 13.73
N ARG A 240 24.64 -5.81 12.95
CA ARG A 240 24.55 -7.26 13.18
C ARG A 240 24.82 -8.02 11.88
N PRO A 241 25.42 -9.21 11.95
CA PRO A 241 25.58 -10.06 10.78
C PRO A 241 24.22 -10.54 10.25
N ALA A 242 24.14 -10.82 8.94
CA ALA A 242 22.92 -11.33 8.28
C ALA A 242 23.28 -12.43 7.26
N PHE A 243 23.87 -13.51 7.72
CA PHE A 243 24.30 -14.62 6.87
C PHE A 243 23.38 -15.85 6.93
N PHE A 244 22.33 -15.84 7.77
CA PHE A 244 21.40 -16.93 7.87
C PHE A 244 20.41 -16.92 6.69
N ARG A 245 20.84 -17.55 5.58
CA ARG A 245 20.00 -17.65 4.39
C ARG A 245 18.72 -18.45 4.67
N ILE A 246 17.56 -17.86 4.40
CA ILE A 246 16.26 -18.51 4.55
C ILE A 246 15.94 -19.26 3.26
N PRO A 247 15.87 -20.62 3.25
CA PRO A 247 15.59 -21.38 2.04
C PRO A 247 14.19 -21.06 1.50
N ALA A 248 14.09 -20.79 0.18
CA ALA A 248 12.81 -20.50 -0.47
C ALA A 248 11.79 -21.64 -0.27
N LYS A 249 12.25 -22.89 -0.35
CA LYS A 249 11.41 -24.09 -0.11
C LYS A 249 10.78 -24.11 1.30
N LEU A 250 11.52 -23.65 2.32
CA LEU A 250 11.00 -23.54 3.69
C LEU A 250 9.87 -22.51 3.77
N LEU A 251 10.02 -21.36 3.13
CA LEU A 251 8.97 -20.36 3.06
C LEU A 251 7.74 -20.87 2.29
N GLN A 252 7.94 -21.53 1.16
CA GLN A 252 6.85 -22.12 0.39
C GLN A 252 6.09 -23.18 1.20
N TRP A 253 6.82 -24.02 1.96
CA TRP A 253 6.19 -25.03 2.80
C TRP A 253 5.40 -24.42 3.97
N THR A 254 5.94 -23.39 4.63
CA THR A 254 5.31 -22.76 5.80
C THR A 254 4.20 -21.79 5.42
N LEU A 255 4.39 -20.98 4.39
CA LEU A 255 3.51 -19.86 4.00
C LEU A 255 2.60 -20.20 2.80
N GLY A 256 2.90 -21.28 2.08
CA GLY A 256 2.16 -21.65 0.87
C GLY A 256 2.26 -20.55 -0.21
N GLU A 257 1.16 -20.22 -0.89
CA GLU A 257 1.12 -19.19 -1.94
C GLU A 257 1.52 -17.79 -1.43
N MET A 258 1.34 -17.49 -0.13
CA MET A 258 1.78 -16.21 0.43
C MET A 258 3.31 -16.02 0.30
N ALA A 259 4.08 -17.11 0.20
CA ALA A 259 5.54 -17.03 -0.01
C ALA A 259 5.89 -16.26 -1.31
N GLY A 260 5.00 -16.25 -2.31
CA GLY A 260 5.17 -15.46 -3.53
C GLY A 260 5.44 -13.99 -3.24
N LEU A 261 4.75 -13.38 -2.27
CA LEU A 261 4.99 -11.98 -1.89
C LEU A 261 6.43 -11.68 -1.43
N LEU A 262 7.15 -12.70 -1.01
CA LEU A 262 8.52 -12.59 -0.50
C LEU A 262 9.58 -13.12 -1.48
N LEU A 263 9.17 -13.84 -2.52
CA LEU A 263 10.05 -14.55 -3.45
C LEU A 263 9.95 -14.04 -4.88
N GLU A 264 8.79 -13.45 -5.26
CA GLU A 264 8.57 -12.88 -6.58
C GLU A 264 9.44 -11.63 -6.78
N SER A 265 9.99 -11.53 -7.99
CA SER A 265 10.86 -10.43 -8.40
C SER A 265 10.03 -9.38 -9.12
N THR A 266 9.90 -8.19 -8.52
CA THR A 266 9.16 -7.07 -9.09
C THR A 266 10.00 -5.80 -9.03
N ARG A 267 10.68 -5.49 -10.15
CA ARG A 267 11.52 -4.30 -10.31
C ARG A 267 10.71 -3.13 -10.81
N VAL A 268 9.93 -2.52 -9.93
CA VAL A 268 8.94 -1.47 -10.28
C VAL A 268 9.50 -0.09 -10.02
N THR A 269 9.31 0.82 -10.99
CA THR A 269 9.66 2.25 -10.91
C THR A 269 8.41 3.12 -10.97
N PRO A 270 8.41 4.30 -10.30
CA PRO A 270 7.28 5.23 -10.26
C PRO A 270 7.33 6.23 -11.43
N GLU A 271 7.32 5.75 -12.67
CA GLU A 271 7.55 6.57 -13.86
C GLU A 271 6.58 7.76 -13.98
N LYS A 272 5.30 7.56 -13.70
CA LYS A 272 4.32 8.65 -13.77
C LYS A 272 4.56 9.72 -12.71
N ALA A 273 4.93 9.33 -11.50
CA ALA A 273 5.24 10.27 -10.42
C ALA A 273 6.51 11.09 -10.75
N LEU A 274 7.55 10.43 -11.27
CA LEU A 274 8.78 11.10 -11.71
C LEU A 274 8.52 12.06 -12.87
N LYS A 275 7.75 11.67 -13.88
CA LYS A 275 7.36 12.55 -15.00
C LYS A 275 6.50 13.73 -14.57
N ALA A 276 5.71 13.56 -13.51
CA ALA A 276 4.94 14.65 -12.89
C ALA A 276 5.80 15.58 -12.00
N GLY A 277 7.10 15.32 -11.88
CA GLY A 277 8.03 16.14 -11.07
C GLY A 277 7.95 15.88 -9.57
N PHE A 278 7.39 14.74 -9.13
CA PHE A 278 7.37 14.41 -7.69
C PHE A 278 8.79 14.16 -7.18
N VAL A 279 9.15 14.87 -6.09
CA VAL A 279 10.46 14.76 -5.44
C VAL A 279 10.33 13.90 -4.19
N PHE A 280 10.98 12.74 -4.21
CA PHE A 280 11.06 11.83 -3.07
C PHE A 280 11.97 12.39 -1.98
N GLN A 281 11.55 12.30 -0.73
CA GLN A 281 12.36 12.66 0.44
C GLN A 281 13.38 11.55 0.75
N TYR A 282 12.96 10.31 0.51
CA TYR A 282 13.79 9.12 0.70
C TYR A 282 13.91 8.33 -0.60
N PRO A 283 14.70 8.81 -1.59
CA PRO A 283 14.90 8.09 -2.84
C PRO A 283 15.78 6.85 -2.68
N GLU A 284 16.67 6.85 -1.67
CA GLU A 284 17.64 5.81 -1.39
C GLU A 284 17.29 4.98 -0.16
N LEU A 285 17.59 3.66 -0.21
CA LEU A 285 17.17 2.71 0.81
C LEU A 285 17.79 2.98 2.19
N GLU A 286 19.09 3.33 2.26
CA GLU A 286 19.77 3.46 3.54
C GLU A 286 19.21 4.59 4.41
N PRO A 287 19.02 5.82 3.91
CA PRO A 287 18.37 6.89 4.67
C PRO A 287 16.96 6.52 5.12
N ALA A 288 16.18 5.86 4.25
CA ALA A 288 14.83 5.41 4.58
C ALA A 288 14.81 4.40 5.73
N LEU A 289 15.73 3.44 5.72
CA LEU A 289 15.83 2.44 6.78
C LEU A 289 16.34 3.05 8.09
N ARG A 290 17.29 4.00 8.05
CA ARG A 290 17.78 4.69 9.24
C ARG A 290 16.66 5.44 9.95
N GLU A 291 15.88 6.22 9.22
CA GLU A 291 14.72 6.92 9.78
C GLU A 291 13.73 5.94 10.38
N ALA A 292 13.33 4.91 9.62
CA ALA A 292 12.35 3.92 10.04
C ALA A 292 12.74 3.15 11.32
N LEU A 293 14.05 2.98 11.57
CA LEU A 293 14.60 2.28 12.75
C LEU A 293 14.98 3.24 13.89
N GLY A 294 14.91 4.56 13.69
CA GLY A 294 15.40 5.56 14.64
C GLY A 294 16.90 5.54 14.85
N GLU A 295 17.67 5.14 13.82
CA GLU A 295 19.12 5.03 13.85
C GLU A 295 19.72 6.20 13.03
N ASN A 296 20.25 7.18 13.71
CA ASN A 296 20.96 8.33 13.11
C ASN A 296 22.40 8.03 12.74
#